data_953b02ff1d6f53d867c949bf1f3e2d10
#
_entry.id   953b02ff1d6f53d867c949bf1f3e2d10
#
_cell.length_a   1.000
_cell.length_b   1.000
_cell.length_c   1.000
_cell.angle_alpha   90.00
_cell.angle_beta   90.00
_cell.angle_gamma   90.00
#
_symmetry.space_group_name_H-M   'P 1'
#
loop_
_entity.id
_entity.type
_entity.pdbx_description
1 polymer ?
#
loop_
_entity_poly.entity_id
_entity_poly.type
_entity_poly.pdbx_seq_one_letter_code
_entity_poly.pdbx_strand_id
1 'polypeptide(L)'
;MNFYKITNEEEKHRGMKYKTGLNVDILPFNPSGDCESGGIYFSREDILAFLDYSSWIRKVTLPEDAKIYENPDSPKKWKADKVILGRRSRITPRKIKQLIKEGADPKSLDSYALRWAAENGHLEIVKLLIPVSDPGVVKELKLN
;
A
#
# COMPACT_ATOMS: atom_id res chain seq x y z
N MET A 1 8.76 4.54 10.10
CA MET A 1 8.08 4.66 8.79
C MET A 1 6.64 5.10 8.97
N ASN A 2 6.11 5.92 8.07
CA ASN A 2 4.72 6.35 8.08
C ASN A 2 3.79 5.24 7.60
N PHE A 3 2.50 5.35 7.95
CA PHE A 3 1.46 4.56 7.33
C PHE A 3 1.06 5.18 5.99
N TYR A 4 0.66 4.32 5.06
CA TYR A 4 0.25 4.73 3.71
C TYR A 4 -0.97 3.93 3.26
N LYS A 5 -1.73 4.53 2.35
CA LYS A 5 -2.85 3.89 1.68
C LYS A 5 -2.71 4.07 0.18
N ILE A 6 -2.83 2.95 -0.55
CA ILE A 6 -2.87 2.97 -2.02
C ILE A 6 -4.34 2.89 -2.42
N THR A 7 -4.75 3.75 -3.33
CA THR A 7 -6.12 3.84 -3.81
C THR A 7 -6.19 3.70 -5.33
N ASN A 8 -7.37 3.33 -5.83
CA ASN A 8 -7.62 3.26 -7.25
C ASN A 8 -7.76 4.66 -7.87
N GLU A 9 -7.93 4.74 -9.19
CA GLU A 9 -7.97 6.02 -9.91
C GLU A 9 -9.08 6.95 -9.41
N GLU A 10 -10.27 6.40 -9.14
CA GLU A 10 -11.41 7.18 -8.68
C GLU A 10 -11.42 7.40 -7.17
N GLU A 11 -10.55 6.73 -6.44
CA GLU A 11 -10.47 6.73 -4.98
C GLU A 11 -11.80 6.35 -4.32
N LYS A 12 -12.47 5.36 -4.89
CA LYS A 12 -13.72 4.81 -4.36
C LYS A 12 -13.55 3.36 -3.96
N HIS A 13 -14.09 3.02 -2.80
CA HIS A 13 -14.08 1.65 -2.30
C HIS A 13 -15.26 1.43 -1.37
N ARG A 14 -16.05 0.39 -1.64
CA ARG A 14 -17.21 0.00 -0.83
C ARG A 14 -18.17 1.17 -0.52
N GLY A 15 -18.46 1.98 -1.54
CA GLY A 15 -19.38 3.12 -1.42
C GLY A 15 -18.77 4.37 -0.81
N MET A 16 -17.50 4.33 -0.46
CA MET A 16 -16.80 5.46 0.15
C MET A 16 -15.85 6.09 -0.87
N LYS A 17 -15.86 7.41 -0.96
CA LYS A 17 -14.89 8.16 -1.75
C LYS A 17 -13.89 8.84 -0.82
N TYR A 18 -12.60 8.55 -1.03
CA TYR A 18 -11.53 9.12 -0.22
C TYR A 18 -11.21 10.56 -0.63
N LYS A 19 -10.83 11.35 0.35
CA LYS A 19 -10.46 12.77 0.18
C LYS A 19 -9.31 13.12 1.09
N THR A 20 -8.66 14.23 0.81
CA THR A 20 -7.65 14.80 1.72
C THR A 20 -8.32 15.23 3.02
N GLY A 21 -7.70 14.92 4.15
CA GLY A 21 -8.22 15.22 5.47
C GLY A 21 -8.90 14.01 6.11
N LEU A 22 -9.86 14.28 6.99
CA LEU A 22 -10.54 13.23 7.75
C LEU A 22 -11.49 12.44 6.86
N ASN A 23 -11.33 11.11 6.90
CA ASN A 23 -12.25 10.15 6.28
C ASN A 23 -12.78 9.25 7.38
N VAL A 24 -14.11 9.14 7.47
CA VAL A 24 -14.79 8.28 8.43
C VAL A 24 -15.55 7.21 7.65
N ASP A 25 -15.38 5.95 8.03
CA ASP A 25 -16.06 4.85 7.35
C ASP A 25 -17.57 4.99 7.56
N ILE A 26 -18.33 4.71 6.50
CA ILE A 26 -19.80 4.70 6.52
C ILE A 26 -20.37 3.42 7.11
N LEU A 27 -19.55 2.38 7.25
CA LEU A 27 -19.96 1.09 7.81
C LEU A 27 -19.49 0.97 9.27
N PRO A 28 -20.21 0.18 10.09
CA PRO A 28 -19.76 -0.10 11.45
C PRO A 28 -18.38 -0.76 11.44
N PHE A 29 -17.53 -0.37 12.38
CA PHE A 29 -16.20 -0.94 12.49
C PHE A 29 -16.25 -2.43 12.84
N ASN A 30 -15.53 -3.23 12.05
CA ASN A 30 -15.38 -4.67 12.27
C ASN A 30 -13.93 -4.95 12.70
N PRO A 31 -13.65 -5.22 13.98
CA PRO A 31 -12.29 -5.43 14.48
C PRO A 31 -11.77 -6.85 14.19
N SER A 32 -12.06 -7.39 13.03
CA SER A 32 -11.63 -8.74 12.63
C SER A 32 -11.59 -8.89 11.11
N GLY A 33 -11.11 -10.03 10.67
CA GLY A 33 -11.17 -10.43 9.28
C GLY A 33 -10.04 -9.90 8.42
N ASP A 34 -9.95 -10.48 7.23
CA ASP A 34 -9.00 -10.13 6.21
C ASP A 34 -9.77 -9.63 4.98
N CYS A 35 -9.55 -8.39 4.58
CA CYS A 35 -10.24 -7.74 3.47
C CYS A 35 -11.77 -7.65 3.64
N GLU A 36 -12.28 -7.79 4.87
CA GLU A 36 -13.70 -7.63 5.15
C GLU A 36 -14.08 -6.15 5.30
N SER A 37 -15.35 -5.82 5.05
CA SER A 37 -15.86 -4.47 5.23
C SER A 37 -15.89 -4.06 6.70
N GLY A 38 -16.05 -2.76 6.98
CA GLY A 38 -16.06 -2.22 8.33
C GLY A 38 -14.69 -1.80 8.82
N GLY A 39 -14.09 -0.86 8.11
CA GLY A 39 -12.78 -0.27 8.38
C GLY A 39 -12.09 0.18 7.11
N ILE A 40 -11.24 1.17 7.22
CA ILE A 40 -10.43 1.71 6.13
C ILE A 40 -9.05 1.07 6.25
N TYR A 41 -8.63 0.35 5.21
CA TYR A 41 -7.35 -0.39 5.21
C TYR A 41 -6.18 0.51 4.83
N PHE A 42 -5.03 0.24 5.46
CA PHE A 42 -3.76 0.91 5.16
C PHE A 42 -2.61 -0.01 5.57
N SER A 43 -1.40 0.32 5.17
CA SER A 43 -0.23 -0.50 5.46
C SER A 43 0.99 0.35 5.75
N ARG A 44 2.10 -0.28 6.02
CA ARG A 44 3.38 0.37 6.34
C ARG A 44 4.52 -0.34 5.65
N GLU A 45 5.25 -1.23 6.33
CA GLU A 45 6.40 -1.92 5.75
C GLU A 45 6.04 -2.74 4.50
N ASP A 46 4.84 -3.29 4.45
CA ASP A 46 4.36 -4.13 3.35
C ASP A 46 3.54 -3.36 2.31
N ILE A 47 3.60 -2.03 2.32
CA ILE A 47 2.81 -1.21 1.39
C ILE A 47 3.04 -1.57 -0.09
N LEU A 48 4.24 -2.00 -0.43
CA LEU A 48 4.58 -2.37 -1.81
C LEU A 48 3.93 -3.68 -2.28
N ALA A 49 3.32 -4.44 -1.37
CA ALA A 49 2.52 -5.62 -1.72
C ALA A 49 1.12 -5.26 -2.22
N PHE A 50 0.73 -3.98 -2.18
CA PHE A 50 -0.61 -3.51 -2.55
C PHE A 50 -0.62 -2.68 -3.84
N LEU A 51 0.43 -2.78 -4.65
CA LEU A 51 0.56 -1.99 -5.88
C LEU A 51 -0.48 -2.33 -6.96
N ASP A 52 -1.12 -3.49 -6.89
CA ASP A 52 -2.19 -3.87 -7.81
C ASP A 52 -3.43 -2.99 -7.71
N TYR A 53 -3.60 -2.27 -6.60
CA TYR A 53 -4.67 -1.28 -6.43
C TYR A 53 -4.28 0.10 -6.97
N SER A 54 -3.09 0.22 -7.56
CA SER A 54 -2.40 1.48 -7.72
C SER A 54 -3.01 2.46 -8.71
N SER A 55 -3.19 3.68 -8.23
CA SER A 55 -3.18 4.90 -9.03
C SER A 55 -2.64 6.01 -8.16
N TRP A 56 -3.02 6.03 -6.89
CA TRP A 56 -2.62 7.05 -5.94
C TRP A 56 -2.08 6.44 -4.67
N ILE A 57 -1.20 7.18 -3.99
CA ILE A 57 -0.76 6.86 -2.65
C ILE A 57 -0.92 8.09 -1.76
N ARG A 58 -1.38 7.85 -0.53
CA ARG A 58 -1.58 8.89 0.48
C ARG A 58 -0.95 8.47 1.79
N LYS A 59 -0.32 9.41 2.47
CA LYS A 59 0.12 9.20 3.86
C LYS A 59 -1.12 9.12 4.75
N VAL A 60 -1.09 8.21 5.72
CA VAL A 60 -2.16 8.01 6.69
C VAL A 60 -1.70 8.49 8.06
N THR A 61 -2.50 9.33 8.69
CA THR A 61 -2.34 9.72 10.09
C THR A 61 -3.58 9.25 10.84
N LEU A 62 -3.39 8.69 12.03
CA LEU A 62 -4.50 8.14 12.80
C LEU A 62 -4.98 9.15 13.83
N PRO A 63 -6.29 9.50 13.83
CA PRO A 63 -6.87 10.28 14.92
C PRO A 63 -6.71 9.55 16.26
N GLU A 64 -6.61 10.30 17.36
CA GLU A 64 -6.43 9.71 18.69
C GLU A 64 -7.58 8.78 19.08
N ASP A 65 -8.80 9.09 18.66
CA ASP A 65 -10.01 8.32 18.96
C ASP A 65 -10.32 7.23 17.91
N ALA A 66 -9.42 6.98 16.97
CA ALA A 66 -9.63 5.95 15.96
C ALA A 66 -9.63 4.56 16.59
N LYS A 67 -10.60 3.74 16.18
CA LYS A 67 -10.61 2.32 16.47
C LYS A 67 -9.74 1.63 15.42
N ILE A 68 -8.76 0.84 15.86
CA ILE A 68 -7.74 0.26 14.99
C ILE A 68 -7.70 -1.25 15.19
N TYR A 69 -7.60 -1.98 14.09
CA TYR A 69 -7.32 -3.41 14.09
C TYR A 69 -6.08 -3.68 13.26
N GLU A 70 -5.12 -4.42 13.83
CA GLU A 70 -3.91 -4.86 13.16
C GLU A 70 -4.11 -6.28 12.66
N ASN A 71 -4.02 -6.49 11.34
CA ASN A 71 -3.99 -7.82 10.77
C ASN A 71 -2.53 -8.23 10.65
N PRO A 72 -2.03 -9.18 11.47
CA PRO A 72 -0.62 -9.55 11.48
C PRO A 72 -0.19 -10.45 10.33
N ASP A 73 -1.14 -11.01 9.58
CA ASP A 73 -0.83 -11.91 8.48
C ASP A 73 -0.10 -11.18 7.35
N SER A 74 0.83 -11.87 6.71
CA SER A 74 1.59 -11.30 5.61
C SER A 74 0.76 -11.26 4.31
N PRO A 75 0.71 -10.16 3.57
CA PRO A 75 1.30 -8.87 3.89
C PRO A 75 0.54 -8.14 4.99
N LYS A 76 1.29 -7.53 5.91
CA LYS A 76 0.73 -6.89 7.10
C LYS A 76 -0.05 -5.63 6.74
N LYS A 77 -1.23 -5.49 7.30
CA LYS A 77 -2.09 -4.33 7.12
C LYS A 77 -2.90 -4.03 8.37
N TRP A 78 -3.40 -2.84 8.44
CA TRP A 78 -4.27 -2.35 9.51
C TRP A 78 -5.57 -1.85 8.91
N LYS A 79 -6.60 -1.73 9.74
CA LYS A 79 -7.79 -0.97 9.38
C LYS A 79 -8.22 -0.11 10.56
N ALA A 80 -8.86 1.01 10.26
CA ALA A 80 -9.39 1.93 11.26
C ALA A 80 -10.76 2.42 10.83
N ASP A 81 -11.58 2.84 11.81
CA ASP A 81 -12.88 3.43 11.54
C ASP A 81 -12.77 4.83 10.94
N LYS A 82 -11.65 5.50 11.16
CA LYS A 82 -11.36 6.82 10.59
C LYS A 82 -9.87 7.00 10.40
N VAL A 83 -9.50 7.75 9.38
CA VAL A 83 -8.11 8.08 9.06
C VAL A 83 -8.03 9.52 8.56
N ILE A 84 -6.87 10.13 8.74
CA ILE A 84 -6.54 11.42 8.12
C ILE A 84 -5.62 11.13 6.95
N LEU A 85 -6.07 11.46 5.74
CA LEU A 85 -5.31 11.22 4.52
C LEU A 85 -4.62 12.49 4.06
N GLY A 86 -3.32 12.38 3.79
CA GLY A 86 -2.54 13.44 3.21
C GLY A 86 -2.85 13.64 1.74
N ARG A 87 -2.15 14.59 1.11
CA ARG A 87 -2.27 14.85 -0.33
C ARG A 87 -1.93 13.59 -1.13
N ARG A 88 -2.73 13.31 -2.15
CA ARG A 88 -2.46 12.17 -3.03
C ARG A 88 -1.26 12.44 -3.94
N SER A 89 -0.51 11.38 -4.21
CA SER A 89 0.63 11.40 -5.15
C SER A 89 0.50 10.20 -6.08
N ARG A 90 1.03 10.34 -7.29
CA ARG A 90 1.16 9.19 -8.19
C ARG A 90 2.27 8.27 -7.71
N ILE A 91 2.16 6.99 -8.06
CA ILE A 91 3.18 6.00 -7.76
C ILE A 91 4.20 6.04 -8.89
N THR A 92 5.34 6.68 -8.61
CA THR A 92 6.43 6.91 -9.54
C THR A 92 7.68 6.19 -9.04
N PRO A 93 8.72 6.01 -9.88
CA PRO A 93 10.00 5.48 -9.41
C PRO A 93 10.54 6.24 -8.19
N ARG A 94 10.44 7.56 -8.23
CA ARG A 94 10.88 8.42 -7.12
C ARG A 94 10.10 8.12 -5.83
N LYS A 95 8.78 7.95 -5.92
CA LYS A 95 7.95 7.63 -4.76
C LYS A 95 8.32 6.27 -4.19
N ILE A 96 8.51 5.25 -5.03
CA ILE A 96 8.91 3.92 -4.58
C ILE A 96 10.26 3.97 -3.88
N LYS A 97 11.23 4.69 -4.46
CA LYS A 97 12.54 4.88 -3.84
C LYS A 97 12.43 5.54 -2.47
N GLN A 98 11.58 6.56 -2.35
CA GLN A 98 11.32 7.23 -1.07
C GLN A 98 10.75 6.27 -0.04
N LEU A 99 9.76 5.46 -0.43
CA LEU A 99 9.13 4.49 0.47
C LEU A 99 10.13 3.46 0.97
N ILE A 100 10.98 2.94 0.10
CA ILE A 100 12.03 1.98 0.49
C ILE A 100 12.99 2.63 1.46
N LYS A 101 13.38 3.88 1.23
CA LYS A 101 14.26 4.63 2.13
C LYS A 101 13.63 4.81 3.51
N GLU A 102 12.30 4.95 3.59
CA GLU A 102 11.58 5.04 4.87
C GLU A 102 11.45 3.71 5.59
N GLY A 103 11.65 2.59 4.91
CA GLY A 103 11.55 1.27 5.51
C GLY A 103 10.57 0.31 4.83
N ALA A 104 9.96 0.68 3.70
CA ALA A 104 9.13 -0.24 2.94
C ALA A 104 9.98 -1.42 2.45
N ASP A 105 9.44 -2.64 2.59
CA ASP A 105 10.15 -3.85 2.21
C ASP A 105 9.87 -4.19 0.74
N PRO A 106 10.88 -4.07 -0.15
CA PRO A 106 10.69 -4.41 -1.56
C PRO A 106 10.51 -5.92 -1.80
N LYS A 107 10.85 -6.75 -0.81
CA LYS A 107 10.70 -8.21 -0.90
C LYS A 107 9.35 -8.70 -0.40
N SER A 108 8.51 -7.81 0.15
CA SER A 108 7.19 -8.16 0.67
C SER A 108 6.37 -8.92 -0.37
N LEU A 109 5.68 -9.96 0.07
CA LEU A 109 4.84 -10.84 -0.75
C LEU A 109 5.63 -11.38 -1.96
N ASP A 110 6.77 -12.03 -1.67
CA ASP A 110 7.64 -12.66 -2.67
C ASP A 110 8.07 -11.70 -3.77
N SER A 111 8.57 -10.52 -3.35
CA SER A 111 9.00 -9.44 -4.25
C SER A 111 7.89 -9.00 -5.21
N TYR A 112 6.67 -8.86 -4.68
CA TYR A 112 5.50 -8.50 -5.47
C TYR A 112 5.69 -7.23 -6.29
N ALA A 113 6.34 -6.21 -5.72
CA ALA A 113 6.56 -4.95 -6.42
C ALA A 113 7.33 -5.14 -7.74
N LEU A 114 8.38 -5.98 -7.72
CA LEU A 114 9.15 -6.28 -8.93
C LEU A 114 8.31 -7.05 -9.96
N ARG A 115 7.55 -8.06 -9.50
CA ARG A 115 6.66 -8.84 -10.37
C ARG A 115 5.61 -7.94 -11.03
N TRP A 116 4.98 -7.09 -10.23
CA TRP A 116 3.98 -6.12 -10.71
C TRP A 116 4.58 -5.16 -11.74
N ALA A 117 5.74 -4.59 -11.45
CA ALA A 117 6.40 -3.63 -12.35
C ALA A 117 6.80 -4.29 -13.68
N ALA A 118 7.33 -5.51 -13.64
CA ALA A 118 7.72 -6.26 -14.83
C ALA A 118 6.50 -6.61 -15.68
N GLU A 119 5.42 -7.09 -15.06
CA GLU A 119 4.20 -7.49 -15.74
C GLU A 119 3.53 -6.30 -16.43
N ASN A 120 3.60 -5.13 -15.84
CA ASN A 120 2.95 -3.92 -16.35
C ASN A 120 3.87 -3.02 -17.17
N GLY A 121 5.10 -3.45 -17.44
CA GLY A 121 6.03 -2.71 -18.30
C GLY A 121 6.60 -1.43 -17.68
N HIS A 122 6.63 -1.31 -16.36
CA HIS A 122 7.19 -0.15 -15.67
C HIS A 122 8.71 -0.27 -15.57
N LEU A 123 9.42 -0.06 -16.67
CA LEU A 123 10.84 -0.37 -16.81
C LEU A 123 11.73 0.38 -15.81
N GLU A 124 11.45 1.64 -15.52
CA GLU A 124 12.25 2.41 -14.57
C GLU A 124 12.09 1.87 -13.13
N ILE A 125 10.89 1.40 -12.80
CA ILE A 125 10.64 0.78 -11.49
C ILE A 125 11.33 -0.58 -11.44
N VAL A 126 11.29 -1.37 -12.52
CA VAL A 126 12.02 -2.64 -12.62
C VAL A 126 13.50 -2.42 -12.33
N LYS A 127 14.13 -1.48 -13.01
CA LYS A 127 15.56 -1.17 -12.83
C LYS A 127 15.86 -0.80 -11.37
N LEU A 128 15.00 -0.02 -10.75
CA LEU A 128 15.12 0.39 -9.35
C LEU A 128 15.04 -0.80 -8.40
N LEU A 129 14.16 -1.76 -8.67
CA LEU A 129 13.85 -2.86 -7.77
C LEU A 129 14.76 -4.07 -7.89
N ILE A 130 15.41 -4.29 -9.05
CA ILE A 130 16.28 -5.44 -9.25
C ILE A 130 17.32 -5.60 -8.12
N PRO A 131 18.09 -4.57 -7.73
CA PRO A 131 19.12 -4.75 -6.71
C PRO A 131 18.60 -4.95 -5.29
N VAL A 132 17.32 -4.69 -5.04
CA VAL A 132 16.72 -4.78 -3.69
C VAL A 132 15.66 -5.87 -3.57
N SER A 133 15.40 -6.59 -4.63
CA SER A 133 14.45 -7.70 -4.66
C SER A 133 15.15 -9.03 -4.42
N ASP A 134 14.37 -10.09 -4.20
CA ASP A 134 14.90 -11.43 -4.05
C ASP A 134 15.61 -11.86 -5.36
N PRO A 135 16.90 -12.25 -5.32
CA PRO A 135 17.63 -12.68 -6.52
C PRO A 135 16.98 -13.86 -7.26
N GLY A 136 16.30 -14.74 -6.53
CA GLY A 136 15.57 -15.86 -7.13
C GLY A 136 14.42 -15.38 -8.00
N VAL A 137 13.73 -14.33 -7.58
CA VAL A 137 12.63 -13.73 -8.34
C VAL A 137 13.18 -13.00 -9.57
N VAL A 138 14.28 -12.26 -9.43
CA VAL A 138 14.96 -11.62 -10.57
C VAL A 138 15.30 -12.64 -11.64
N LYS A 139 15.85 -13.78 -11.24
CA LYS A 139 16.20 -14.88 -12.15
C LYS A 139 14.96 -15.51 -12.77
N GLU A 140 13.92 -15.78 -11.95
CA GLU A 140 12.65 -16.35 -12.43
C GLU A 140 12.04 -15.48 -13.52
N LEU A 141 12.06 -14.16 -13.35
CA LEU A 141 11.50 -13.20 -14.28
C LEU A 141 12.42 -12.89 -15.46
N LYS A 142 13.62 -13.45 -15.49
CA LYS A 142 14.64 -13.26 -16.56
C LYS A 142 15.03 -11.77 -16.73
N LEU A 143 15.24 -11.07 -15.61
CA LEU A 143 15.56 -9.65 -15.58
C LEU A 143 17.04 -9.36 -15.35
N ASN A 144 17.86 -10.36 -15.25
CA ASN A 144 19.33 -10.22 -15.05
C ASN A 144 20.13 -10.30 -16.33
#